data_7f3a7f0ae98c784075488e30340c1ade
#
_entry.id   7f3a7f0ae98c784075488e30340c1ade
#
_cell.length_a   1.000
_cell.length_b   1.000
_cell.length_c   1.000
_cell.angle_alpha   90.00
_cell.angle_beta   90.00
_cell.angle_gamma   90.00
#
_symmetry.space_group_name_H-M   'P 1'
#
loop_
_entity.id
_entity.type
_entity.pdbx_description
1 polymer ?
#
loop_
_entity_poly.entity_id
_entity_poly.type
_entity_poly.pdbx_seq_one_letter_code
_entity_poly.pdbx_strand_id
1 'polypeptide(L)'
;MATYNVHAGHNPAGKVACGAADLLDESRENRLVKGELINYLRQYGNTAYDCTEDNGKNKRDVLEKIVKKCNAHTVDFDFSLHLNSGRNDDTGDGRPGGVECHISADNKGKKAVAERILSKMEGIGFRRHGSGIVIRNDLYVLNHTKAPAILIEICFVDDRDDYNHYMKVGYKTVARAIAEGIMNKTIPGETKDGLANQAAADGNWYYYKDNQVAADYTGLAQNVNGWWYVRNGAVDFGANTVAQNEYGWWKITNGAVDFNYTGIAQNENGWWRIENGKVNFDYTGLAENENGWFYLQGGAVDFNYTGLAKNDQGVWFVRKGKVDFDYSGDVTCKVSKGRVIV
;
A
#
# COMPACT_ATOMS: atom_id res chain seq x y z
N MET A 1 -10.88 -10.04 28.31
CA MET A 1 -9.73 -10.60 27.55
C MET A 1 -10.10 -12.04 27.22
N ALA A 2 -10.21 -12.37 25.98
CA ALA A 2 -10.50 -13.73 25.54
C ALA A 2 -9.22 -14.43 25.05
N THR A 3 -9.27 -15.76 24.94
CA THR A 3 -8.14 -16.59 24.55
C THR A 3 -8.53 -17.48 23.37
N TYR A 4 -7.65 -17.58 22.39
CA TYR A 4 -7.92 -18.27 21.14
C TYR A 4 -6.75 -19.12 20.70
N ASN A 5 -7.01 -20.30 20.13
CA ASN A 5 -6.09 -20.96 19.23
C ASN A 5 -6.48 -20.63 17.79
N VAL A 6 -5.48 -20.37 16.95
CA VAL A 6 -5.67 -20.12 15.53
C VAL A 6 -4.66 -20.97 14.76
N HIS A 7 -5.10 -21.64 13.71
CA HIS A 7 -4.19 -22.39 12.85
C HIS A 7 -4.64 -22.37 11.39
N ALA A 8 -3.67 -22.39 10.50
CA ALA A 8 -3.88 -22.73 9.10
C ALA A 8 -4.01 -24.25 8.96
N GLY A 9 -4.93 -24.70 8.12
CA GLY A 9 -5.02 -26.11 7.75
C GLY A 9 -3.83 -26.55 6.92
N HIS A 10 -3.61 -27.86 6.87
CA HIS A 10 -2.63 -28.51 6.00
C HIS A 10 -1.15 -28.15 6.30
N ASN A 11 -0.22 -28.84 5.65
CA ASN A 11 1.17 -28.41 5.57
C ASN A 11 1.32 -27.24 4.59
N PRO A 12 2.48 -26.52 4.60
CA PRO A 12 2.76 -25.49 3.61
C PRO A 12 2.69 -26.00 2.16
N ALA A 13 2.47 -25.07 1.23
CA ALA A 13 2.51 -25.31 -0.19
C ALA A 13 3.75 -26.12 -0.63
N GLY A 14 3.55 -27.06 -1.52
CA GLY A 14 4.60 -27.92 -2.06
C GLY A 14 5.08 -29.04 -1.12
N LYS A 15 4.57 -29.15 0.10
CA LYS A 15 4.84 -30.26 1.02
C LYS A 15 3.77 -31.35 0.93
N VAL A 16 4.10 -32.56 1.41
CA VAL A 16 3.12 -33.65 1.57
C VAL A 16 1.95 -33.17 2.46
N ALA A 17 0.72 -33.54 2.11
CA ALA A 17 -0.50 -33.12 2.80
C ALA A 17 -0.68 -31.59 2.84
N CYS A 18 -0.22 -30.85 1.83
CA CYS A 18 -0.66 -29.49 1.56
C CYS A 18 -2.14 -29.49 1.15
N GLY A 19 -2.75 -28.33 1.19
CA GLY A 19 -4.13 -28.10 0.79
C GLY A 19 -4.34 -28.14 -0.72
N ALA A 20 -5.55 -27.78 -1.14
CA ALA A 20 -5.90 -27.64 -2.54
C ALA A 20 -5.16 -26.46 -3.18
N ALA A 21 -4.84 -26.57 -4.46
CA ALA A 21 -4.21 -25.50 -5.22
C ALA A 21 -4.75 -25.48 -6.63
N ASP A 22 -5.18 -24.30 -7.06
CA ASP A 22 -5.65 -24.01 -8.40
C ASP A 22 -5.37 -22.52 -8.69
N LEU A 23 -6.40 -21.67 -8.90
CA LEU A 23 -6.29 -20.22 -9.01
C LEU A 23 -5.69 -19.59 -7.73
N LEU A 24 -6.03 -20.16 -6.57
CA LEU A 24 -5.40 -19.86 -5.27
C LEU A 24 -4.72 -21.13 -4.74
N ASP A 25 -3.67 -20.94 -3.94
CA ASP A 25 -3.04 -21.99 -3.13
C ASP A 25 -3.54 -21.88 -1.69
N GLU A 26 -4.40 -22.83 -1.28
CA GLU A 26 -4.97 -22.83 0.06
C GLU A 26 -3.92 -22.72 1.17
N SER A 27 -2.87 -23.51 1.06
CA SER A 27 -1.83 -23.58 2.11
C SER A 27 -1.04 -22.29 2.26
N ARG A 28 -0.94 -21.50 1.19
CA ARG A 28 -0.32 -20.18 1.19
C ARG A 28 -1.27 -19.14 1.75
N GLU A 29 -2.47 -19.07 1.20
CA GLU A 29 -3.41 -17.99 1.53
C GLU A 29 -3.95 -18.11 2.95
N ASN A 30 -4.27 -19.33 3.43
CA ASN A 30 -4.72 -19.52 4.80
C ASN A 30 -3.65 -19.12 5.83
N ARG A 31 -2.34 -19.24 5.51
CA ARG A 31 -1.25 -18.78 6.38
C ARG A 31 -1.13 -17.26 6.42
N LEU A 32 -1.34 -16.58 5.29
CA LEU A 32 -1.38 -15.11 5.23
C LEU A 32 -2.54 -14.58 6.09
N VAL A 33 -3.74 -15.10 5.88
CA VAL A 33 -4.92 -14.72 6.67
C VAL A 33 -4.73 -15.05 8.15
N LYS A 34 -4.20 -16.24 8.50
CA LYS A 34 -3.93 -16.66 9.88
C LYS A 34 -2.96 -15.69 10.60
N GLY A 35 -1.89 -15.30 9.92
CA GLY A 35 -0.91 -14.38 10.49
C GLY A 35 -1.53 -13.04 10.90
N GLU A 36 -2.28 -12.44 9.98
CA GLU A 36 -2.97 -11.17 10.25
C GLU A 36 -4.12 -11.32 11.26
N LEU A 37 -4.86 -12.42 11.24
CA LEU A 37 -5.89 -12.68 12.24
C LEU A 37 -5.30 -12.71 13.65
N ILE A 38 -4.19 -13.42 13.87
CA ILE A 38 -3.49 -13.44 15.16
C ILE A 38 -3.05 -12.05 15.57
N ASN A 39 -2.51 -11.26 14.63
CA ASN A 39 -2.10 -9.87 14.87
C ASN A 39 -3.28 -9.02 15.34
N TYR A 40 -4.42 -9.03 14.63
CA TYR A 40 -5.62 -8.30 15.03
C TYR A 40 -6.13 -8.74 16.40
N LEU A 41 -6.25 -10.04 16.67
CA LEU A 41 -6.72 -10.52 17.97
C LEU A 41 -5.84 -10.02 19.12
N ARG A 42 -4.52 -10.06 18.97
CA ARG A 42 -3.54 -9.59 19.97
C ARG A 42 -3.57 -8.07 20.12
N GLN A 43 -3.64 -7.32 19.02
CA GLN A 43 -3.71 -5.86 19.03
C GLN A 43 -4.92 -5.35 19.80
N TYR A 44 -6.02 -6.10 19.78
CA TYR A 44 -7.25 -5.76 20.51
C TYR A 44 -7.34 -6.44 21.90
N GLY A 45 -6.19 -6.78 22.48
CA GLY A 45 -6.06 -7.18 23.89
C GLY A 45 -6.45 -8.62 24.18
N ASN A 46 -6.50 -9.50 23.18
CA ASN A 46 -6.75 -10.92 23.39
C ASN A 46 -5.45 -11.73 23.34
N THR A 47 -5.48 -12.93 23.87
CA THR A 47 -4.40 -13.91 23.69
C THR A 47 -4.75 -14.81 22.51
N ALA A 48 -3.85 -14.94 21.54
CA ALA A 48 -3.99 -15.83 20.41
C ALA A 48 -2.73 -16.68 20.22
N TYR A 49 -2.90 -18.01 20.24
CA TYR A 49 -1.82 -18.97 20.03
C TYR A 49 -1.83 -19.48 18.60
N ASP A 50 -0.65 -19.52 17.96
CA ASP A 50 -0.47 -20.16 16.66
C ASP A 50 -0.29 -21.66 16.82
N CYS A 51 -1.29 -22.43 16.43
CA CYS A 51 -1.29 -23.89 16.51
C CYS A 51 -1.04 -24.56 15.14
N THR A 52 -0.54 -23.80 14.13
CA THR A 52 -0.25 -24.31 12.79
C THR A 52 0.83 -25.40 12.82
N GLU A 53 0.69 -26.41 11.97
CA GLU A 53 1.69 -27.46 11.74
C GLU A 53 2.26 -27.35 10.32
N ASP A 54 3.58 -27.37 10.21
CA ASP A 54 4.28 -27.18 8.94
C ASP A 54 5.15 -28.40 8.52
N ASN A 55 5.21 -29.44 9.34
CA ASN A 55 6.11 -30.58 9.15
C ASN A 55 5.43 -31.94 9.44
N GLY A 56 4.15 -32.05 9.11
CA GLY A 56 3.43 -33.32 9.18
C GLY A 56 3.88 -34.28 8.09
N LYS A 57 3.98 -35.55 8.40
CA LYS A 57 4.43 -36.61 7.48
C LYS A 57 3.34 -37.06 6.51
N ASN A 58 2.08 -36.86 6.87
CA ASN A 58 0.89 -37.14 6.09
C ASN A 58 -0.30 -36.38 6.67
N LYS A 59 -1.48 -36.46 6.03
CA LYS A 59 -2.70 -35.74 6.49
C LYS A 59 -3.05 -36.06 7.95
N ARG A 60 -2.98 -37.31 8.36
CA ARG A 60 -3.31 -37.72 9.74
C ARG A 60 -2.35 -37.12 10.75
N ASP A 61 -1.06 -37.16 10.48
CA ASP A 61 0.00 -36.60 11.35
C ASP A 61 -0.13 -35.07 11.50
N VAL A 62 -0.48 -34.35 10.40
CA VAL A 62 -0.78 -32.90 10.46
C VAL A 62 -1.94 -32.63 11.43
N LEU A 63 -3.06 -33.35 11.27
CA LEU A 63 -4.26 -33.16 12.09
C LEU A 63 -4.00 -33.46 13.59
N GLU A 64 -3.30 -34.55 13.86
CA GLU A 64 -2.95 -34.94 15.25
C GLU A 64 -2.04 -33.92 15.91
N LYS A 65 -1.06 -33.40 15.20
CA LYS A 65 -0.13 -32.37 15.71
C LYS A 65 -0.83 -31.02 15.94
N ILE A 66 -1.71 -30.61 15.04
CA ILE A 66 -2.54 -29.40 15.23
C ILE A 66 -3.38 -29.56 16.52
N VAL A 67 -4.14 -30.65 16.62
CA VAL A 67 -4.99 -30.91 17.80
C VAL A 67 -4.15 -30.97 19.08
N LYS A 68 -2.96 -31.58 19.05
CA LYS A 68 -2.05 -31.62 20.19
C LYS A 68 -1.63 -30.20 20.62
N LYS A 69 -1.29 -29.32 19.66
CA LYS A 69 -0.93 -27.93 19.94
C LYS A 69 -2.13 -27.18 20.51
N CYS A 70 -3.32 -27.27 19.90
CA CYS A 70 -4.54 -26.66 20.41
C CYS A 70 -4.86 -27.12 21.84
N ASN A 71 -4.81 -28.41 22.10
CA ASN A 71 -5.15 -28.99 23.40
C ASN A 71 -4.07 -28.74 24.50
N ALA A 72 -2.94 -28.16 24.16
CA ALA A 72 -1.93 -27.69 25.11
C ALA A 72 -2.34 -26.36 25.79
N HIS A 73 -3.32 -25.66 25.26
CA HIS A 73 -3.81 -24.40 25.78
C HIS A 73 -5.26 -24.54 26.29
N THR A 74 -5.61 -23.79 27.33
CA THR A 74 -7.00 -23.59 27.74
C THR A 74 -7.46 -22.29 27.11
N VAL A 75 -8.39 -22.38 26.16
CA VAL A 75 -8.86 -21.24 25.36
C VAL A 75 -10.38 -21.25 25.25
N ASP A 76 -10.93 -20.08 24.87
CA ASP A 76 -12.37 -19.94 24.67
C ASP A 76 -12.83 -20.58 23.34
N PHE A 77 -12.02 -20.46 22.27
CA PHE A 77 -12.30 -21.03 20.94
C PHE A 77 -11.02 -21.45 20.21
N ASP A 78 -11.19 -22.47 19.36
CA ASP A 78 -10.25 -22.88 18.30
C ASP A 78 -10.75 -22.45 16.93
N PHE A 79 -9.90 -21.81 16.12
CA PHE A 79 -10.22 -21.40 14.74
C PHE A 79 -9.26 -22.07 13.75
N SER A 80 -9.83 -22.81 12.79
CA SER A 80 -9.12 -23.44 11.67
C SER A 80 -9.40 -22.67 10.39
N LEU A 81 -8.37 -22.25 9.68
CA LEU A 81 -8.50 -21.50 8.42
C LEU A 81 -8.19 -22.37 7.22
N HIS A 82 -9.11 -22.38 6.29
CA HIS A 82 -9.09 -23.16 5.05
C HIS A 82 -9.61 -22.35 3.86
N LEU A 83 -9.37 -22.86 2.66
CA LEU A 83 -10.04 -22.46 1.44
C LEU A 83 -10.66 -23.73 0.81
N ASN A 84 -11.89 -23.62 0.37
CA ASN A 84 -12.66 -24.72 -0.19
C ASN A 84 -12.23 -25.07 -1.63
N SER A 85 -12.68 -26.20 -2.15
CA SER A 85 -12.44 -26.63 -3.54
C SER A 85 -13.61 -27.47 -4.06
N GLY A 86 -13.70 -27.63 -5.39
CA GLY A 86 -14.70 -28.46 -6.04
C GLY A 86 -15.77 -27.69 -6.84
N ARG A 87 -15.52 -26.39 -7.07
CA ARG A 87 -16.36 -25.58 -7.97
C ARG A 87 -16.03 -25.83 -9.44
N ASN A 88 -14.74 -26.04 -9.76
CA ASN A 88 -14.23 -26.23 -11.12
C ASN A 88 -14.70 -25.15 -12.10
N ASP A 89 -14.66 -23.88 -11.65
CA ASP A 89 -15.08 -22.72 -12.42
C ASP A 89 -13.91 -21.77 -12.70
N ASP A 90 -12.97 -22.22 -13.50
CA ASP A 90 -11.75 -21.47 -13.85
C ASP A 90 -12.03 -20.23 -14.70
N THR A 91 -13.19 -20.12 -15.32
CA THR A 91 -13.54 -19.03 -16.24
C THR A 91 -14.41 -17.96 -15.60
N GLY A 92 -15.16 -18.31 -14.57
CA GLY A 92 -16.14 -17.45 -13.90
C GLY A 92 -17.51 -17.49 -14.57
N ASP A 93 -18.54 -17.78 -13.80
CA ASP A 93 -19.93 -17.81 -14.25
C ASP A 93 -20.78 -16.68 -13.63
N GLY A 94 -20.13 -15.76 -12.87
CA GLY A 94 -20.78 -14.68 -12.11
C GLY A 94 -21.44 -15.15 -10.82
N ARG A 95 -21.14 -16.36 -10.36
CA ARG A 95 -21.74 -16.98 -9.16
C ARG A 95 -20.66 -17.49 -8.21
N PRO A 96 -20.02 -16.61 -7.43
CA PRO A 96 -18.93 -17.00 -6.53
C PRO A 96 -19.37 -18.12 -5.60
N GLY A 97 -18.46 -19.06 -5.35
CA GLY A 97 -18.65 -20.17 -4.41
C GLY A 97 -18.90 -19.68 -3.01
N GLY A 98 -18.07 -18.75 -2.52
CA GLY A 98 -18.27 -17.99 -1.32
C GLY A 98 -17.74 -18.62 -0.03
N VAL A 99 -18.07 -17.99 1.11
CA VAL A 99 -17.59 -18.34 2.46
C VAL A 99 -18.54 -19.27 3.19
N GLU A 100 -18.01 -20.23 3.96
CA GLU A 100 -18.80 -21.03 4.90
C GLU A 100 -18.01 -21.32 6.19
N CYS A 101 -18.73 -21.63 7.25
CA CYS A 101 -18.20 -22.05 8.54
C CYS A 101 -18.68 -23.47 8.89
N HIS A 102 -17.74 -24.35 9.22
CA HIS A 102 -18.06 -25.71 9.67
C HIS A 102 -17.96 -25.80 11.19
N ILE A 103 -18.97 -26.40 11.81
CA ILE A 103 -19.02 -26.68 13.26
C ILE A 103 -19.47 -28.12 13.52
N SER A 104 -19.04 -28.76 14.60
CA SER A 104 -19.46 -30.14 14.89
C SER A 104 -20.89 -30.24 15.39
N ALA A 105 -21.33 -29.30 16.18
CA ALA A 105 -22.71 -29.15 16.67
C ALA A 105 -22.87 -27.74 17.24
N ASP A 106 -24.09 -27.26 17.37
CA ASP A 106 -24.37 -25.96 17.97
C ASP A 106 -24.41 -26.07 19.49
N ASN A 107 -23.24 -26.17 20.08
CA ASN A 107 -23.05 -26.08 21.53
C ASN A 107 -21.97 -25.02 21.82
N LYS A 108 -21.95 -24.51 23.05
CA LYS A 108 -20.95 -23.51 23.51
C LYS A 108 -20.88 -22.26 22.62
N GLY A 109 -21.98 -21.88 21.96
CA GLY A 109 -22.09 -20.63 21.21
C GLY A 109 -21.39 -20.61 19.85
N LYS A 110 -20.97 -21.76 19.31
CA LYS A 110 -20.27 -21.86 18.00
C LYS A 110 -21.08 -21.23 16.88
N LYS A 111 -22.37 -21.51 16.78
CA LYS A 111 -23.25 -20.96 15.75
C LYS A 111 -23.29 -19.44 15.78
N ALA A 112 -23.41 -18.83 16.96
CA ALA A 112 -23.46 -17.38 17.09
C ALA A 112 -22.14 -16.70 16.67
N VAL A 113 -21.00 -17.34 16.96
CA VAL A 113 -19.70 -16.83 16.48
C VAL A 113 -19.55 -16.99 14.97
N ALA A 114 -19.93 -18.15 14.41
CA ALA A 114 -19.91 -18.42 12.98
C ALA A 114 -20.81 -17.44 12.21
N GLU A 115 -22.02 -17.14 12.69
CA GLU A 115 -22.92 -16.16 12.07
C GLU A 115 -22.30 -14.75 12.03
N ARG A 116 -21.64 -14.33 13.10
CA ARG A 116 -20.95 -13.03 13.11
C ARG A 116 -19.79 -12.98 12.10
N ILE A 117 -19.01 -14.06 12.01
CA ILE A 117 -17.92 -14.17 11.03
C ILE A 117 -18.50 -14.06 9.60
N LEU A 118 -19.51 -14.84 9.29
CA LEU A 118 -20.18 -14.82 7.98
C LEU A 118 -20.74 -13.44 7.65
N SER A 119 -21.43 -12.79 8.60
CA SER A 119 -21.98 -11.44 8.42
C SER A 119 -20.89 -10.41 8.13
N LYS A 120 -19.71 -10.51 8.76
CA LYS A 120 -18.58 -9.61 8.49
C LYS A 120 -17.93 -9.89 7.13
N MET A 121 -17.85 -11.14 6.73
CA MET A 121 -17.39 -11.53 5.39
C MET A 121 -18.35 -11.04 4.30
N GLU A 122 -19.67 -11.13 4.51
CA GLU A 122 -20.66 -10.53 3.62
C GLU A 122 -20.49 -9.00 3.53
N GLY A 123 -20.18 -8.36 4.66
CA GLY A 123 -19.92 -6.89 4.72
C GLY A 123 -18.73 -6.42 3.88
N ILE A 124 -17.81 -7.32 3.51
CA ILE A 124 -16.71 -7.07 2.59
C ILE A 124 -16.91 -7.69 1.21
N GLY A 125 -18.14 -8.17 0.92
CA GLY A 125 -18.60 -8.60 -0.40
C GLY A 125 -18.50 -10.08 -0.71
N PHE A 126 -18.07 -10.94 0.24
CA PHE A 126 -18.16 -12.40 0.04
C PHE A 126 -19.60 -12.87 0.13
N ARG A 127 -19.96 -13.80 -0.73
CA ARG A 127 -21.26 -14.48 -0.66
C ARG A 127 -21.18 -15.66 0.30
N ARG A 128 -22.27 -16.01 0.98
CA ARG A 128 -22.35 -17.28 1.72
C ARG A 128 -22.48 -18.43 0.76
N HIS A 129 -21.71 -19.48 1.00
CA HIS A 129 -21.94 -20.77 0.35
C HIS A 129 -23.14 -21.47 1.01
N GLY A 130 -24.17 -21.79 0.23
CA GLY A 130 -25.38 -22.39 0.78
C GLY A 130 -26.00 -21.62 1.94
N SER A 131 -26.16 -22.27 3.12
CA SER A 131 -26.60 -21.61 4.36
C SER A 131 -25.49 -20.87 5.11
N GLY A 132 -24.26 -21.02 4.69
CA GLY A 132 -23.06 -20.47 5.34
C GLY A 132 -22.59 -21.28 6.56
N ILE A 133 -23.46 -22.00 7.26
CA ILE A 133 -23.08 -22.86 8.40
C ILE A 133 -23.40 -24.30 8.06
N VAL A 134 -22.37 -25.15 8.18
CA VAL A 134 -22.47 -26.59 7.91
C VAL A 134 -22.13 -27.38 9.18
N ILE A 135 -23.00 -28.31 9.56
CA ILE A 135 -22.72 -29.23 10.65
C ILE A 135 -21.89 -30.40 10.11
N ARG A 136 -20.67 -30.57 10.65
CA ARG A 136 -19.71 -31.59 10.22
C ARG A 136 -19.21 -32.41 11.40
N ASN A 137 -19.63 -33.65 11.48
CA ASN A 137 -19.23 -34.56 12.55
C ASN A 137 -18.05 -35.47 12.17
N ASP A 138 -17.50 -35.29 10.97
CA ASP A 138 -16.42 -36.08 10.38
C ASP A 138 -15.07 -35.32 10.36
N LEU A 139 -15.05 -34.00 10.60
CA LEU A 139 -13.83 -33.21 10.61
C LEU A 139 -13.05 -33.40 11.93
N TYR A 140 -11.79 -33.86 11.77
CA TYR A 140 -10.96 -34.27 12.90
C TYR A 140 -10.74 -33.15 13.92
N VAL A 141 -10.39 -31.95 13.48
CA VAL A 141 -10.12 -30.82 14.37
C VAL A 141 -11.36 -30.40 15.15
N LEU A 142 -12.55 -30.41 14.54
CA LEU A 142 -13.80 -30.03 15.18
C LEU A 142 -14.22 -30.99 16.31
N ASN A 143 -13.77 -32.25 16.25
CA ASN A 143 -14.18 -33.31 17.17
C ASN A 143 -13.12 -33.67 18.24
N HIS A 144 -11.85 -33.26 18.04
CA HIS A 144 -10.75 -33.67 18.92
C HIS A 144 -10.11 -32.52 19.68
N THR A 145 -10.46 -31.25 19.37
CA THR A 145 -10.08 -30.11 20.21
C THR A 145 -10.95 -30.05 21.45
N LYS A 146 -10.36 -29.65 22.58
CA LYS A 146 -11.06 -29.51 23.89
C LYS A 146 -11.96 -28.28 23.91
N ALA A 147 -11.49 -27.19 23.30
CA ALA A 147 -12.25 -25.96 23.15
C ALA A 147 -13.28 -26.08 22.01
N PRO A 148 -14.35 -25.27 22.01
CA PRO A 148 -15.26 -25.17 20.87
C PRO A 148 -14.47 -24.75 19.63
N ALA A 149 -14.62 -25.48 18.52
CA ALA A 149 -13.89 -25.25 17.29
C ALA A 149 -14.81 -24.83 16.14
N ILE A 150 -14.32 -23.89 15.32
CA ILE A 150 -14.93 -23.43 14.07
C ILE A 150 -13.89 -23.53 12.96
N LEU A 151 -14.23 -24.23 11.87
CA LEU A 151 -13.42 -24.23 10.66
C LEU A 151 -14.05 -23.27 9.65
N ILE A 152 -13.25 -22.39 9.09
CA ILE A 152 -13.67 -21.32 8.19
C ILE A 152 -13.11 -21.62 6.81
N GLU A 153 -13.99 -21.88 5.85
CA GLU A 153 -13.70 -21.94 4.41
C GLU A 153 -13.90 -20.54 3.85
N ILE A 154 -12.82 -19.84 3.56
CA ILE A 154 -12.82 -18.41 3.21
C ILE A 154 -13.49 -18.18 1.86
N CYS A 155 -13.13 -18.98 0.86
CA CYS A 155 -13.64 -18.97 -0.50
C CYS A 155 -13.16 -20.23 -1.22
N PHE A 156 -13.51 -20.43 -2.48
CA PHE A 156 -13.07 -21.60 -3.27
C PHE A 156 -11.79 -21.28 -4.05
N VAL A 157 -10.82 -22.20 -4.02
CA VAL A 157 -9.52 -22.04 -4.73
C VAL A 157 -9.69 -22.16 -6.25
N ASP A 158 -10.71 -22.87 -6.71
CA ASP A 158 -11.02 -23.25 -8.09
C ASP A 158 -12.29 -22.55 -8.62
N ASP A 159 -12.56 -21.32 -8.13
CA ASP A 159 -13.66 -20.47 -8.56
C ASP A 159 -13.11 -19.10 -8.95
N ARG A 160 -13.26 -18.70 -10.22
CA ARG A 160 -12.73 -17.45 -10.78
C ARG A 160 -13.35 -16.21 -10.15
N ASP A 161 -14.62 -16.26 -9.82
CA ASP A 161 -15.32 -15.13 -9.21
C ASP A 161 -14.83 -14.91 -7.78
N ASP A 162 -14.63 -15.98 -7.01
CA ASP A 162 -14.01 -15.95 -5.68
C ASP A 162 -12.57 -15.47 -5.74
N TYR A 163 -11.76 -15.98 -6.67
CA TYR A 163 -10.38 -15.53 -6.90
C TYR A 163 -10.32 -14.02 -7.15
N ASN A 164 -11.10 -13.51 -8.10
CA ASN A 164 -11.12 -12.11 -8.46
C ASN A 164 -11.52 -11.24 -7.25
N HIS A 165 -12.52 -11.68 -6.48
CA HIS A 165 -12.98 -10.98 -5.30
C HIS A 165 -11.93 -10.99 -4.18
N TYR A 166 -11.36 -12.17 -3.87
CA TYR A 166 -10.30 -12.32 -2.86
C TYR A 166 -9.07 -11.46 -3.17
N MET A 167 -8.58 -11.47 -4.41
CA MET A 167 -7.45 -10.66 -4.84
C MET A 167 -7.74 -9.16 -4.76
N LYS A 168 -8.97 -8.74 -5.05
CA LYS A 168 -9.41 -7.35 -4.92
C LYS A 168 -9.46 -6.87 -3.47
N VAL A 169 -10.02 -7.69 -2.58
CA VAL A 169 -10.23 -7.37 -1.15
C VAL A 169 -8.93 -7.50 -0.36
N GLY A 170 -8.13 -8.52 -0.66
CA GLY A 170 -6.85 -8.83 -0.04
C GLY A 170 -6.97 -9.54 1.31
N TYR A 171 -5.99 -10.40 1.61
CA TYR A 171 -5.97 -11.26 2.80
C TYR A 171 -6.06 -10.49 4.13
N LYS A 172 -5.52 -9.28 4.22
CA LYS A 172 -5.60 -8.45 5.43
C LYS A 172 -7.03 -8.03 5.76
N THR A 173 -7.80 -7.62 4.74
CA THR A 173 -9.21 -7.25 4.92
C THR A 173 -10.04 -8.47 5.30
N VAL A 174 -9.76 -9.63 4.71
CA VAL A 174 -10.38 -10.92 5.08
C VAL A 174 -10.09 -11.25 6.56
N ALA A 175 -8.83 -11.19 6.97
CA ALA A 175 -8.42 -11.47 8.35
C ALA A 175 -9.09 -10.50 9.35
N ARG A 176 -9.21 -9.22 8.99
CA ARG A 176 -9.91 -8.22 9.78
C ARG A 176 -11.39 -8.56 9.94
N ALA A 177 -12.09 -8.89 8.87
CA ALA A 177 -13.50 -9.25 8.92
C ALA A 177 -13.74 -10.49 9.81
N ILE A 178 -12.88 -11.51 9.72
CA ILE A 178 -12.92 -12.68 10.59
C ILE A 178 -12.68 -12.27 12.05
N ALA A 179 -11.66 -11.46 12.34
CA ALA A 179 -11.38 -10.96 13.70
C ALA A 179 -12.55 -10.18 14.29
N GLU A 180 -13.18 -9.32 13.49
CA GLU A 180 -14.39 -8.58 13.91
C GLU A 180 -15.54 -9.52 14.29
N GLY A 181 -15.76 -10.55 13.50
CA GLY A 181 -16.78 -11.57 13.78
C GLY A 181 -16.49 -12.34 15.08
N ILE A 182 -15.24 -12.74 15.27
CA ILE A 182 -14.77 -13.43 16.48
C ILE A 182 -14.99 -12.56 17.72
N MET A 183 -14.48 -11.34 17.70
CA MET A 183 -14.49 -10.43 18.85
C MET A 183 -15.83 -9.73 19.07
N ASN A 184 -16.76 -9.81 18.11
CA ASN A 184 -17.98 -9.00 18.08
C ASN A 184 -17.66 -7.49 18.24
N LYS A 185 -16.68 -7.00 17.52
CA LYS A 185 -16.16 -5.64 17.63
C LYS A 185 -15.75 -5.14 16.26
N THR A 186 -16.03 -3.88 15.96
CA THR A 186 -15.54 -3.26 14.73
C THR A 186 -14.06 -2.88 14.89
N ILE A 187 -13.25 -3.26 13.93
CA ILE A 187 -11.86 -2.86 13.79
C ILE A 187 -11.82 -1.77 12.72
N PRO A 188 -11.34 -0.55 13.01
CA PRO A 188 -11.14 0.44 11.97
C PRO A 188 -10.29 -0.15 10.84
N GLY A 189 -10.68 0.10 9.58
CA GLY A 189 -9.84 -0.25 8.43
C GLY A 189 -8.46 0.39 8.57
N GLU A 190 -7.46 -0.18 7.92
CA GLU A 190 -6.21 0.55 7.73
C GLU A 190 -6.59 1.89 7.08
N THR A 191 -6.29 3.01 7.76
CA THR A 191 -6.47 4.32 7.18
C THR A 191 -5.44 4.44 6.06
N LYS A 192 -5.93 4.55 4.83
CA LYS A 192 -5.07 4.91 3.71
C LYS A 192 -4.88 6.40 3.77
N ASP A 193 -3.74 6.83 4.30
CA ASP A 193 -3.30 8.20 4.25
C ASP A 193 -1.96 8.25 3.52
N GLY A 194 -1.79 9.27 2.67
CA GLY A 194 -0.60 9.41 1.85
C GLY A 194 -0.67 8.65 0.53
N LEU A 195 0.49 8.45 -0.10
CA LEU A 195 0.58 7.79 -1.41
C LEU A 195 0.40 6.28 -1.28
N ALA A 196 -0.61 5.74 -1.94
CA ALA A 196 -0.82 4.30 -2.06
C ALA A 196 -1.12 3.93 -3.53
N ASN A 197 -0.56 2.79 -3.95
CA ASN A 197 -1.02 2.10 -5.14
C ASN A 197 -2.19 1.22 -4.71
N GLN A 198 -3.39 1.60 -5.05
CA GLN A 198 -4.41 0.58 -5.17
C GLN A 198 -4.08 -0.17 -6.44
N ALA A 199 -4.18 -1.49 -6.42
CA ALA A 199 -4.36 -2.29 -7.62
C ALA A 199 -5.69 -1.86 -8.28
N ALA A 200 -5.84 -0.55 -8.52
CA ALA A 200 -6.86 0.03 -9.34
C ALA A 200 -6.59 -0.42 -10.76
N ALA A 201 -7.63 -0.64 -11.50
CA ALA A 201 -7.58 -1.11 -12.87
C ALA A 201 -6.67 -0.31 -13.82
N ASP A 202 -6.20 0.87 -13.40
CA ASP A 202 -5.32 1.77 -14.15
C ASP A 202 -3.83 1.72 -13.73
N GLY A 203 -3.49 0.99 -12.66
CA GLY A 203 -2.11 0.84 -12.17
C GLY A 203 -1.48 2.13 -11.62
N ASN A 204 -2.23 3.21 -11.43
CA ASN A 204 -1.70 4.48 -10.97
C ASN A 204 -1.59 4.56 -9.44
N TRP A 205 -0.84 5.55 -8.93
CA TRP A 205 -0.71 5.87 -7.52
C TRP A 205 -1.57 7.08 -7.18
N TYR A 206 -2.28 6.99 -6.03
CA TYR A 206 -3.16 8.03 -5.56
C TYR A 206 -2.77 8.51 -4.16
N TYR A 207 -3.01 9.78 -3.89
CA TYR A 207 -2.88 10.36 -2.56
C TYR A 207 -4.21 10.24 -1.82
N TYR A 208 -4.17 9.55 -0.69
CA TYR A 208 -5.34 9.29 0.15
C TYR A 208 -5.33 10.17 1.38
N LYS A 209 -6.52 10.57 1.80
CA LYS A 209 -6.81 11.17 3.09
C LYS A 209 -8.10 10.54 3.62
N ASP A 210 -8.09 10.05 4.86
CA ASP A 210 -9.24 9.39 5.48
C ASP A 210 -9.83 8.25 4.60
N ASN A 211 -8.98 7.44 3.99
CA ASN A 211 -9.33 6.34 3.07
C ASN A 211 -9.93 6.73 1.73
N GLN A 212 -10.04 8.02 1.43
CA GLN A 212 -10.56 8.50 0.14
C GLN A 212 -9.44 9.14 -0.67
N VAL A 213 -9.53 9.05 -1.99
CA VAL A 213 -8.63 9.80 -2.86
C VAL A 213 -8.89 11.28 -2.63
N ALA A 214 -7.88 12.01 -2.20
CA ALA A 214 -7.94 13.46 -2.02
C ALA A 214 -7.82 14.14 -3.39
N ALA A 215 -8.92 14.17 -4.15
CA ALA A 215 -8.96 14.66 -5.52
C ALA A 215 -8.62 16.16 -5.66
N ASP A 216 -8.63 16.91 -4.57
CA ASP A 216 -8.24 18.32 -4.47
C ASP A 216 -6.75 18.51 -4.15
N TYR A 217 -6.04 17.44 -3.78
CA TYR A 217 -4.63 17.53 -3.43
C TYR A 217 -3.74 17.66 -4.67
N THR A 218 -2.95 18.74 -4.71
CA THR A 218 -1.86 18.93 -5.67
C THR A 218 -0.62 19.37 -4.92
N GLY A 219 0.49 18.66 -5.09
CA GLY A 219 1.72 18.93 -4.34
C GLY A 219 2.67 17.73 -4.30
N LEU A 220 3.66 17.78 -3.42
CA LEU A 220 4.62 16.70 -3.23
C LEU A 220 4.18 15.77 -2.10
N ALA A 221 4.19 14.47 -2.37
CA ALA A 221 3.91 13.44 -1.38
C ALA A 221 4.97 12.34 -1.42
N GLN A 222 5.27 11.74 -0.27
CA GLN A 222 6.31 10.73 -0.12
C GLN A 222 5.73 9.33 0.10
N ASN A 223 6.43 8.34 -0.43
CA ASN A 223 6.27 6.94 -0.05
C ASN A 223 7.65 6.27 0.11
N VAL A 224 7.68 4.96 0.29
CA VAL A 224 8.94 4.19 0.43
C VAL A 224 9.88 4.28 -0.78
N ASN A 225 9.35 4.66 -1.96
CA ASN A 225 10.11 4.78 -3.21
C ASN A 225 10.61 6.20 -3.48
N GLY A 226 10.25 7.20 -2.66
CA GLY A 226 10.69 8.58 -2.82
C GLY A 226 9.56 9.61 -2.78
N TRP A 227 9.88 10.82 -3.26
CA TRP A 227 8.96 11.94 -3.36
C TRP A 227 8.39 12.07 -4.78
N TRP A 228 7.06 12.22 -4.86
CA TRP A 228 6.30 12.23 -6.10
C TRP A 228 5.42 13.47 -6.20
N TYR A 229 5.28 14.00 -7.40
CA TYR A 229 4.34 15.07 -7.68
C TYR A 229 2.95 14.50 -7.93
N VAL A 230 2.01 14.94 -7.13
CA VAL A 230 0.59 14.57 -7.20
C VAL A 230 -0.16 15.75 -7.81
N ARG A 231 -1.05 15.47 -8.74
CA ARG A 231 -1.98 16.44 -9.32
C ARG A 231 -3.39 15.90 -9.24
N ASN A 232 -4.29 16.65 -8.60
CA ASN A 232 -5.70 16.25 -8.44
C ASN A 232 -5.83 14.83 -7.83
N GLY A 233 -5.04 14.54 -6.80
CA GLY A 233 -5.07 13.28 -6.07
C GLY A 233 -4.34 12.11 -6.73
N ALA A 234 -3.84 12.22 -7.96
CA ALA A 234 -3.10 11.17 -8.67
C ALA A 234 -1.65 11.56 -8.89
N VAL A 235 -0.72 10.60 -8.86
CA VAL A 235 0.68 10.87 -9.25
C VAL A 235 0.73 11.19 -10.73
N ASP A 236 1.31 12.35 -11.06
CA ASP A 236 1.53 12.79 -12.44
C ASP A 236 2.95 12.42 -12.89
N PHE A 237 3.10 11.22 -13.46
CA PHE A 237 4.38 10.72 -13.97
C PHE A 237 4.93 11.49 -15.18
N GLY A 238 4.13 12.37 -15.79
CA GLY A 238 4.59 13.25 -16.87
C GLY A 238 5.05 14.63 -16.40
N ALA A 239 4.92 14.93 -15.09
CA ALA A 239 5.24 16.25 -14.57
C ALA A 239 6.75 16.57 -14.68
N ASN A 240 7.05 17.72 -15.29
CA ASN A 240 8.38 18.32 -15.37
C ASN A 240 8.26 19.79 -14.95
N THR A 241 8.49 20.09 -13.65
CA THR A 241 8.23 21.39 -13.07
C THR A 241 9.10 21.66 -11.83
N VAL A 242 8.80 22.70 -11.09
CA VAL A 242 9.32 22.97 -9.73
C VAL A 242 8.12 23.01 -8.78
N ALA A 243 8.16 22.22 -7.72
CA ALA A 243 7.07 22.14 -6.74
C ALA A 243 7.60 22.27 -5.31
N GLN A 244 6.71 22.68 -4.39
CA GLN A 244 7.05 22.98 -3.00
C GLN A 244 6.49 21.92 -2.04
N ASN A 245 7.25 21.67 -0.94
CA ASN A 245 6.77 21.04 0.28
C ASN A 245 7.34 21.79 1.51
N GLU A 246 7.15 21.24 2.71
CA GLU A 246 7.65 21.80 3.96
C GLU A 246 9.19 21.90 4.05
N TYR A 247 9.92 21.16 3.19
CA TYR A 247 11.40 21.14 3.15
C TYR A 247 12.00 22.10 2.11
N GLY A 248 11.14 22.69 1.24
CA GLY A 248 11.57 23.65 0.23
C GLY A 248 10.93 23.44 -1.14
N TRP A 249 11.56 24.03 -2.16
CA TRP A 249 11.15 23.94 -3.56
C TRP A 249 12.08 22.98 -4.29
N TRP A 250 11.52 22.06 -5.08
CA TRP A 250 12.23 20.94 -5.68
C TRP A 250 11.97 20.82 -7.16
N LYS A 251 13.01 20.45 -7.92
CA LYS A 251 12.88 20.06 -9.32
C LYS A 251 12.18 18.73 -9.43
N ILE A 252 11.17 18.67 -10.28
CA ILE A 252 10.42 17.46 -10.62
C ILE A 252 10.79 17.07 -12.05
N THR A 253 11.17 15.82 -12.22
CA THR A 253 11.46 15.20 -13.52
C THR A 253 10.66 13.91 -13.63
N ASN A 254 9.80 13.79 -14.64
CA ASN A 254 8.92 12.63 -14.83
C ASN A 254 8.17 12.22 -13.57
N GLY A 255 7.60 13.21 -12.89
CA GLY A 255 6.77 13.02 -11.69
C GLY A 255 7.53 12.81 -10.38
N ALA A 256 8.83 12.54 -10.40
CA ALA A 256 9.66 12.34 -9.20
C ALA A 256 10.52 13.56 -8.88
N VAL A 257 10.83 13.78 -7.59
CA VAL A 257 11.85 14.76 -7.20
C VAL A 257 13.22 14.31 -7.72
N ASP A 258 13.87 15.17 -8.49
CA ASP A 258 15.20 14.93 -9.06
C ASP A 258 16.28 15.60 -8.22
N PHE A 259 16.83 14.88 -7.27
CA PHE A 259 17.87 15.37 -6.36
C PHE A 259 19.22 15.62 -7.03
N ASN A 260 19.43 15.17 -8.26
CA ASN A 260 20.69 15.31 -8.97
C ASN A 260 20.69 16.51 -9.93
N TYR A 261 19.54 17.10 -10.18
CA TYR A 261 19.44 18.19 -11.15
C TYR A 261 20.12 19.47 -10.61
N THR A 262 20.95 20.08 -11.46
CA THR A 262 21.54 21.41 -11.23
C THR A 262 21.40 22.21 -12.53
N GLY A 263 20.81 23.42 -12.45
CA GLY A 263 20.52 24.24 -13.62
C GLY A 263 19.44 25.27 -13.35
N ILE A 264 18.74 25.69 -14.40
CA ILE A 264 17.53 26.53 -14.29
C ILE A 264 16.32 25.69 -14.67
N ALA A 265 15.30 25.69 -13.83
CA ALA A 265 14.02 25.04 -14.09
C ALA A 265 12.87 26.02 -13.84
N GLN A 266 11.70 25.75 -14.46
CA GLN A 266 10.56 26.66 -14.41
C GLN A 266 9.31 26.00 -13.82
N ASN A 267 8.44 26.84 -13.27
CA ASN A 267 7.04 26.57 -12.99
C ASN A 267 6.19 27.79 -13.38
N GLU A 268 4.91 27.80 -13.00
CA GLU A 268 4.00 28.94 -13.27
C GLU A 268 4.43 30.26 -12.60
N ASN A 269 5.27 30.20 -11.55
CA ASN A 269 5.72 31.38 -10.80
C ASN A 269 7.05 31.96 -11.30
N GLY A 270 7.75 31.27 -12.20
CA GLY A 270 9.01 31.77 -12.75
C GLY A 270 10.06 30.70 -13.07
N TRP A 271 11.28 31.19 -13.31
CA TRP A 271 12.45 30.37 -13.60
C TRP A 271 13.43 30.45 -12.44
N TRP A 272 13.85 29.29 -11.94
CA TRP A 272 14.55 29.16 -10.66
C TRP A 272 15.89 28.47 -10.81
N ARG A 273 16.90 28.97 -10.08
CA ARG A 273 18.19 28.27 -9.89
C ARG A 273 17.98 27.02 -9.06
N ILE A 274 18.31 25.88 -9.61
CA ILE A 274 18.28 24.60 -8.91
C ILE A 274 19.71 24.13 -8.66
N GLU A 275 20.00 23.68 -7.46
CA GLU A 275 21.25 23.04 -7.07
C GLU A 275 20.95 21.77 -6.27
N ASN A 276 21.45 20.63 -6.77
CA ASN A 276 21.17 19.32 -6.17
C ASN A 276 19.67 19.09 -5.93
N GLY A 277 18.86 19.40 -6.94
CA GLY A 277 17.41 19.21 -6.93
C GLY A 277 16.62 20.30 -6.23
N LYS A 278 17.23 21.18 -5.43
CA LYS A 278 16.54 22.18 -4.61
C LYS A 278 16.74 23.59 -5.17
N VAL A 279 15.71 24.45 -5.09
CA VAL A 279 15.86 25.87 -5.43
C VAL A 279 16.81 26.54 -4.45
N ASN A 280 17.84 27.20 -5.00
CA ASN A 280 18.78 28.03 -4.24
C ASN A 280 18.35 29.50 -4.31
N PHE A 281 17.61 29.96 -3.32
CA PHE A 281 17.12 31.34 -3.22
C PHE A 281 18.23 32.37 -2.89
N ASP A 282 19.39 31.93 -2.46
CA ASP A 282 20.53 32.83 -2.17
C ASP A 282 21.37 33.11 -3.42
N TYR A 283 21.12 32.42 -4.51
CA TYR A 283 21.91 32.57 -5.73
C TYR A 283 21.64 33.89 -6.43
N THR A 284 22.71 34.63 -6.71
CA THR A 284 22.70 35.84 -7.56
C THR A 284 23.87 35.77 -8.53
N GLY A 285 23.59 35.84 -9.83
CA GLY A 285 24.62 35.75 -10.88
C GLY A 285 24.07 35.18 -12.19
N LEU A 286 25.00 34.75 -13.05
CA LEU A 286 24.67 34.17 -14.34
C LEU A 286 24.61 32.64 -14.24
N ALA A 287 23.55 32.05 -14.79
CA ALA A 287 23.44 30.61 -14.99
C ALA A 287 22.81 30.32 -16.34
N GLU A 288 23.02 29.09 -16.84
CA GLU A 288 22.54 28.68 -18.17
C GLU A 288 21.50 27.55 -18.12
N ASN A 289 20.71 27.47 -19.16
CA ASN A 289 19.94 26.31 -19.57
C ASN A 289 19.99 26.18 -21.11
N GLU A 290 19.19 25.28 -21.67
CA GLU A 290 19.10 25.05 -23.12
C GLU A 290 18.72 26.30 -23.95
N ASN A 291 18.15 27.34 -23.31
CA ASN A 291 17.75 28.59 -23.95
C ASN A 291 18.83 29.69 -23.87
N GLY A 292 19.94 29.44 -23.17
CA GLY A 292 21.07 30.36 -23.03
C GLY A 292 21.39 30.76 -21.59
N TRP A 293 22.18 31.83 -21.45
CA TRP A 293 22.59 32.38 -20.14
C TRP A 293 21.63 33.43 -19.65
N PHE A 294 21.25 33.34 -18.38
CA PHE A 294 20.31 34.25 -17.71
C PHE A 294 20.91 34.84 -16.43
N TYR A 295 20.52 36.06 -16.14
CA TYR A 295 20.83 36.70 -14.86
C TYR A 295 19.73 36.35 -13.84
N LEU A 296 20.17 35.89 -12.69
CA LEU A 296 19.30 35.54 -11.57
C LEU A 296 19.61 36.46 -10.38
N GLN A 297 18.58 36.81 -9.63
CA GLN A 297 18.65 37.48 -8.37
C GLN A 297 17.75 36.78 -7.35
N GLY A 298 18.30 36.43 -6.19
CA GLY A 298 17.55 35.71 -5.17
C GLY A 298 16.98 34.36 -5.69
N GLY A 299 17.75 33.65 -6.51
CA GLY A 299 17.39 32.34 -7.06
C GLY A 299 16.45 32.38 -8.26
N ALA A 300 15.86 33.54 -8.59
CA ALA A 300 14.92 33.70 -9.70
C ALA A 300 15.56 34.42 -10.89
N VAL A 301 15.22 34.04 -12.13
CA VAL A 301 15.60 34.81 -13.32
C VAL A 301 14.91 36.17 -13.27
N ASP A 302 15.72 37.24 -13.31
CA ASP A 302 15.22 38.63 -13.36
C ASP A 302 15.13 39.09 -14.82
N PHE A 303 13.97 38.91 -15.44
CA PHE A 303 13.70 39.35 -16.80
C PHE A 303 13.66 40.88 -16.97
N ASN A 304 13.70 41.66 -15.91
CA ASN A 304 13.77 43.12 -15.98
C ASN A 304 15.21 43.64 -15.95
N TYR A 305 16.18 42.79 -15.58
CA TYR A 305 17.57 43.20 -15.51
C TYR A 305 18.15 43.52 -16.87
N THR A 306 18.77 44.70 -16.98
CA THR A 306 19.59 45.08 -18.14
C THR A 306 20.84 45.76 -17.61
N GLY A 307 22.02 45.23 -17.94
CA GLY A 307 23.28 45.72 -17.41
C GLY A 307 24.40 44.70 -17.54
N LEU A 308 25.49 44.92 -16.82
CA LEU A 308 26.62 43.99 -16.79
C LEU A 308 26.45 42.96 -15.67
N ALA A 309 26.74 41.71 -15.99
CA ALA A 309 26.84 40.64 -15.01
C ALA A 309 28.08 39.79 -15.29
N LYS A 310 28.65 39.15 -14.25
CA LYS A 310 29.86 38.36 -14.38
C LYS A 310 29.68 36.92 -13.97
N ASN A 311 30.48 36.05 -14.57
CA ASN A 311 30.74 34.70 -14.11
C ASN A 311 32.24 34.40 -14.24
N ASP A 312 32.65 33.15 -14.06
CA ASP A 312 34.05 32.72 -14.15
C ASP A 312 34.67 32.90 -15.55
N GLN A 313 33.82 33.02 -16.59
CA GLN A 313 34.25 33.19 -17.98
C GLN A 313 34.42 34.64 -18.40
N GLY A 314 33.86 35.61 -17.61
CA GLY A 314 33.98 37.03 -17.95
C GLY A 314 32.83 37.90 -17.46
N VAL A 315 32.77 39.09 -18.05
CA VAL A 315 31.73 40.09 -17.85
C VAL A 315 30.89 40.18 -19.14
N TRP A 316 29.60 40.05 -18.97
CA TRP A 316 28.65 39.95 -20.06
C TRP A 316 27.58 41.03 -19.99
N PHE A 317 27.17 41.53 -21.16
CA PHE A 317 26.00 42.38 -21.23
C PHE A 317 24.70 41.54 -21.20
N VAL A 318 23.83 41.86 -20.27
CA VAL A 318 22.53 41.22 -20.10
C VAL A 318 21.46 42.20 -20.58
N ARG A 319 20.53 41.73 -21.40
CA ARG A 319 19.38 42.51 -21.85
C ARG A 319 18.10 41.73 -21.51
N LYS A 320 17.23 42.36 -20.70
CA LYS A 320 15.97 41.72 -20.26
C LYS A 320 16.21 40.30 -19.69
N GLY A 321 17.15 40.19 -18.78
CA GLY A 321 17.47 38.97 -18.03
C GLY A 321 18.29 37.94 -18.81
N LYS A 322 18.55 38.11 -20.11
CA LYS A 322 19.32 37.16 -20.93
C LYS A 322 20.63 37.78 -21.40
N VAL A 323 21.71 37.04 -21.44
CA VAL A 323 22.98 37.46 -22.01
C VAL A 323 22.80 37.70 -23.50
N ASP A 324 23.17 38.89 -23.94
CA ASP A 324 23.13 39.33 -25.34
C ASP A 324 24.52 39.21 -25.94
N PHE A 325 24.79 38.08 -26.62
CA PHE A 325 26.09 37.80 -27.21
C PHE A 325 26.38 38.64 -28.46
N ASP A 326 25.35 39.26 -29.07
CA ASP A 326 25.48 40.05 -30.28
C ASP A 326 25.63 41.54 -29.95
N TYR A 327 25.59 41.89 -28.66
CA TYR A 327 25.70 43.30 -28.26
C TYR A 327 27.09 43.85 -28.59
N SER A 328 27.13 44.95 -29.36
CA SER A 328 28.31 45.78 -29.58
C SER A 328 27.98 47.22 -29.31
N GLY A 329 28.58 47.82 -28.31
CA GLY A 329 28.32 49.21 -27.93
C GLY A 329 28.90 49.55 -26.58
N ASP A 330 28.80 50.82 -26.23
CA ASP A 330 29.29 51.32 -24.92
C ASP A 330 28.30 51.00 -23.80
N VAL A 331 28.85 50.57 -22.65
CA VAL A 331 28.09 50.34 -21.42
C VAL A 331 28.62 51.24 -20.31
N THR A 332 27.74 52.06 -19.71
CA THR A 332 28.14 52.88 -18.59
C THR A 332 28.18 52.03 -17.32
N CYS A 333 29.34 51.99 -16.65
CA CYS A 333 29.54 51.23 -15.41
C CYS A 333 29.71 52.16 -14.23
N LYS A 334 29.28 51.69 -13.05
CA LYS A 334 29.62 52.32 -11.77
C LYS A 334 31.01 51.86 -11.34
N VAL A 335 31.88 52.84 -11.01
CA VAL A 335 33.22 52.54 -10.49
C VAL A 335 33.32 52.97 -9.03
N SER A 336 33.78 52.08 -8.15
CA SER A 336 34.05 52.39 -6.75
C SER A 336 35.42 51.89 -6.37
N LYS A 337 36.25 52.76 -5.76
CA LYS A 337 37.64 52.45 -5.38
C LYS A 337 38.46 51.82 -6.50
N GLY A 338 38.30 52.32 -7.74
CA GLY A 338 39.01 51.81 -8.90
C GLY A 338 38.54 50.48 -9.47
N ARG A 339 37.43 49.92 -8.95
CA ARG A 339 36.84 48.67 -9.46
C ARG A 339 35.49 48.95 -10.12
N VAL A 340 35.26 48.34 -11.27
CA VAL A 340 33.94 48.29 -11.91
C VAL A 340 33.03 47.47 -11.00
N ILE A 341 31.86 48.02 -10.66
CA ILE A 341 30.81 47.30 -9.91
C ILE A 341 29.86 46.70 -10.93
N VAL A 342 29.84 45.38 -10.97
CA VAL A 342 29.01 44.55 -11.88
C VAL A 342 28.07 43.73 -11.03
#